data_500731c33b8fa4355536f3a80d1935cc
#
_entry.id   500731c33b8fa4355536f3a80d1935cc
#
_cell.length_a   1.000
_cell.length_b   1.000
_cell.length_c   1.000
_cell.angle_alpha   90.00
_cell.angle_beta   90.00
_cell.angle_gamma   90.00
#
_symmetry.space_group_name_H-M   'P 1'
#
loop_
_entity.id
_entity.type
_entity.pdbx_description
1 polymer ?
#
loop_
_entity_poly.entity_id
_entity_poly.type
_entity_poly.pdbx_seq_one_letter_code
_entity_poly.pdbx_strand_id
1 'polypeptide(L)'
;MEIEWTDGVPVATRFGDPYYSLQDGLAETRHVFLGGNGLPGRFRAGFHVAELGFGTGLNALVTAAAWAGPGRLLYTAFEAYPMARDDMARALGAFPVEAERLVDQWPAERIELPGMEIALILGDARETLPNWVGTADAWYLDGFAPARNPDLWGAELMAEVALHTAPDGTFATYTAAGHVRRALAAAGFVVERVPGYGLKRHMTRGRL
;
A
#
# COMPACT_ATOMS: atom_id res chain seq x y z
N MET A 1 -6.57 -8.50 14.07
CA MET A 1 -6.40 -7.13 14.64
C MET A 1 -7.72 -6.71 15.26
N GLU A 2 -7.72 -6.16 16.48
CA GLU A 2 -8.91 -5.55 17.08
C GLU A 2 -9.13 -4.15 16.50
N ILE A 3 -10.39 -3.81 16.20
CA ILE A 3 -10.79 -2.61 15.48
C ILE A 3 -11.89 -1.89 16.23
N GLU A 4 -11.75 -0.60 16.39
CA GLU A 4 -12.80 0.32 16.79
C GLU A 4 -13.26 1.15 15.59
N TRP A 5 -14.51 1.61 15.64
CA TRP A 5 -15.11 2.39 14.55
C TRP A 5 -15.37 3.82 15.01
N THR A 6 -14.73 4.79 14.34
CA THR A 6 -14.92 6.22 14.60
C THR A 6 -15.44 6.88 13.33
N ASP A 7 -16.65 7.48 13.39
CA ASP A 7 -17.31 8.14 12.25
C ASP A 7 -17.34 7.28 10.97
N GLY A 8 -17.54 5.96 11.15
CA GLY A 8 -17.58 5.01 10.03
C GLY A 8 -16.21 4.58 9.48
N VAL A 9 -15.11 5.02 10.07
CA VAL A 9 -13.74 4.63 9.70
C VAL A 9 -13.20 3.62 10.71
N PRO A 10 -12.59 2.50 10.25
CA PRO A 10 -11.95 1.54 11.12
C PRO A 10 -10.64 2.11 11.67
N VAL A 11 -10.45 1.98 12.98
CA VAL A 11 -9.25 2.39 13.72
C VAL A 11 -8.63 1.17 14.37
N ALA A 12 -7.34 0.91 14.10
CA ALA A 12 -6.61 -0.17 14.74
C ALA A 12 -6.32 0.19 16.21
N THR A 13 -6.89 -0.55 17.16
CA THR A 13 -6.72 -0.27 18.61
C THR A 13 -5.27 -0.35 19.02
N ARG A 14 -4.52 -1.32 18.49
CA ARG A 14 -3.10 -1.52 18.75
C ARG A 14 -2.24 -0.29 18.41
N PHE A 15 -2.56 0.41 17.35
CA PHE A 15 -1.78 1.54 16.84
C PHE A 15 -2.45 2.90 17.09
N GLY A 16 -3.74 2.90 17.46
CA GLY A 16 -4.53 4.11 17.64
C GLY A 16 -4.59 4.96 16.37
N ASP A 17 -4.61 4.32 15.20
CA ASP A 17 -4.50 4.98 13.90
C ASP A 17 -5.58 4.46 12.93
N PRO A 18 -6.22 5.33 12.12
CA PRO A 18 -7.22 4.91 11.15
C PRO A 18 -6.59 4.22 9.95
N TYR A 19 -7.32 3.29 9.34
CA TYR A 19 -6.87 2.56 8.15
C TYR A 19 -6.85 3.41 6.88
N TYR A 20 -7.63 4.48 6.82
CA TYR A 20 -7.66 5.42 5.70
C TYR A 20 -8.10 6.81 6.17
N SER A 21 -7.96 7.81 5.30
CA SER A 21 -8.34 9.18 5.61
C SER A 21 -9.82 9.30 5.95
N LEU A 22 -10.13 9.93 7.09
CA LEU A 22 -11.49 10.26 7.53
C LEU A 22 -12.25 11.15 6.54
N GLN A 23 -11.55 11.89 5.68
CA GLN A 23 -12.18 12.81 4.74
C GLN A 23 -12.52 12.14 3.41
N ASP A 24 -11.55 11.47 2.78
CA ASP A 24 -11.72 10.79 1.50
C ASP A 24 -10.55 9.83 1.24
N GLY A 25 -10.66 8.58 1.71
CA GLY A 25 -9.65 7.55 1.50
C GLY A 25 -9.44 7.19 0.04
N LEU A 26 -10.51 7.25 -0.79
CA LEU A 26 -10.42 6.94 -2.21
C LEU A 26 -9.59 7.97 -2.98
N ALA A 27 -9.83 9.25 -2.73
CA ALA A 27 -9.07 10.32 -3.37
C ALA A 27 -7.62 10.39 -2.84
N GLU A 28 -7.40 10.08 -1.55
CA GLU A 28 -6.05 9.95 -1.00
C GLU A 28 -5.28 8.82 -1.69
N THR A 29 -5.88 7.63 -1.85
CA THR A 29 -5.25 6.51 -2.57
C THR A 29 -4.87 6.89 -4.00
N ARG A 30 -5.77 7.53 -4.73
CA ARG A 30 -5.50 7.99 -6.10
C ARG A 30 -4.37 9.02 -6.17
N HIS A 31 -4.35 9.97 -5.25
CA HIS A 31 -3.33 11.02 -5.22
C HIS A 31 -1.97 10.48 -4.79
N VAL A 32 -1.94 9.78 -3.65
CA VAL A 32 -0.69 9.33 -3.03
C VAL A 32 -0.10 8.16 -3.78
N PHE A 33 -0.85 7.07 -3.93
CA PHE A 33 -0.25 5.81 -4.38
C PHE A 33 -0.24 5.69 -5.91
N LEU A 34 -1.35 5.97 -6.59
CA LEU A 34 -1.33 5.95 -8.05
C LEU A 34 -0.54 7.15 -8.60
N GLY A 35 -0.95 8.36 -8.26
CA GLY A 35 -0.32 9.59 -8.75
C GLY A 35 1.16 9.69 -8.38
N GLY A 36 1.51 9.35 -7.13
CA GLY A 36 2.89 9.33 -6.64
C GLY A 36 3.81 8.38 -7.42
N ASN A 37 3.27 7.27 -7.92
CA ASN A 37 3.96 6.31 -8.76
C ASN A 37 3.78 6.55 -10.28
N GLY A 38 3.12 7.63 -10.70
CA GLY A 38 2.87 7.94 -12.11
C GLY A 38 1.92 6.98 -12.80
N LEU A 39 1.03 6.33 -12.04
CA LEU A 39 0.01 5.42 -12.56
C LEU A 39 -1.29 6.18 -12.91
N PRO A 40 -2.03 5.74 -13.91
CA PRO A 40 -1.85 4.53 -14.74
C PRO A 40 -0.86 4.69 -15.90
N GLY A 41 -0.27 5.87 -16.12
CA GLY A 41 0.55 6.16 -17.31
C GLY A 41 1.78 5.24 -17.50
N ARG A 42 2.26 4.60 -16.44
CA ARG A 42 3.39 3.66 -16.47
C ARG A 42 2.97 2.19 -16.65
N PHE A 43 1.71 1.88 -16.65
CA PHE A 43 1.25 0.49 -16.79
C PHE A 43 1.69 -0.13 -18.12
N ARG A 44 2.22 -1.32 -18.06
CA ARG A 44 2.68 -2.16 -19.16
C ARG A 44 2.46 -3.63 -18.87
N ALA A 45 2.59 -4.50 -19.84
CA ALA A 45 2.52 -5.94 -19.62
C ALA A 45 3.51 -6.39 -18.55
N GLY A 46 3.05 -7.22 -17.61
CA GLY A 46 3.86 -7.74 -16.51
C GLY A 46 4.22 -6.69 -15.44
N PHE A 47 3.51 -5.56 -15.39
CA PHE A 47 3.73 -4.57 -14.34
C PHE A 47 3.42 -5.16 -12.97
N HIS A 48 4.28 -4.89 -11.99
CA HIS A 48 4.15 -5.42 -10.65
C HIS A 48 4.10 -4.28 -9.62
N VAL A 49 3.04 -4.24 -8.85
CA VAL A 49 2.90 -3.37 -7.68
C VAL A 49 3.18 -4.18 -6.44
N ALA A 50 3.97 -3.66 -5.50
CA ALA A 50 4.08 -4.21 -4.16
C ALA A 50 3.62 -3.22 -3.10
N GLU A 51 3.06 -3.71 -1.99
CA GLU A 51 2.50 -2.91 -0.93
C GLU A 51 2.96 -3.40 0.44
N LEU A 52 3.38 -2.47 1.29
CA LEU A 52 3.52 -2.71 2.73
C LEU A 52 2.25 -2.24 3.44
N GLY A 53 1.58 -3.14 4.16
CA GLY A 53 0.34 -2.85 4.87
C GLY A 53 -0.89 -2.88 3.95
N PHE A 54 -1.45 -4.06 3.71
CA PHE A 54 -2.64 -4.25 2.86
C PHE A 54 -3.91 -3.60 3.45
N GLY A 55 -4.05 -3.66 4.77
CA GLY A 55 -5.15 -3.05 5.49
C GLY A 55 -6.52 -3.51 5.02
N THR A 56 -7.33 -2.58 4.49
CA THR A 56 -8.66 -2.88 3.94
C THR A 56 -8.64 -3.38 2.50
N GLY A 57 -7.49 -3.31 1.80
CA GLY A 57 -7.39 -3.62 0.38
C GLY A 57 -7.88 -2.51 -0.55
N LEU A 58 -8.17 -1.32 -0.02
CA LEU A 58 -8.64 -0.17 -0.83
C LEU A 58 -7.64 0.20 -1.93
N ASN A 59 -6.34 0.23 -1.63
CA ASN A 59 -5.30 0.53 -2.61
C ASN A 59 -5.29 -0.50 -3.77
N ALA A 60 -5.44 -1.77 -3.46
CA ALA A 60 -5.52 -2.84 -4.46
C ALA A 60 -6.74 -2.69 -5.36
N LEU A 61 -7.93 -2.41 -4.81
CA LEU A 61 -9.17 -2.21 -5.57
C LEU A 61 -9.10 -0.99 -6.48
N VAL A 62 -8.57 0.13 -5.98
CA VAL A 62 -8.38 1.35 -6.78
C VAL A 62 -7.37 1.12 -7.92
N THR A 63 -6.34 0.33 -7.65
CA THR A 63 -5.33 -0.02 -8.66
C THR A 63 -5.91 -0.95 -9.72
N ALA A 64 -6.70 -1.96 -9.32
CA ALA A 64 -7.40 -2.83 -10.26
C ALA A 64 -8.36 -2.06 -11.17
N ALA A 65 -9.13 -1.12 -10.61
CA ALA A 65 -10.03 -0.26 -11.37
C ALA A 65 -9.29 0.68 -12.35
N ALA A 66 -8.05 1.04 -12.05
CA ALA A 66 -7.22 1.87 -12.93
C ALA A 66 -6.46 1.06 -13.98
N TRP A 67 -6.39 -0.26 -13.85
CA TRP A 67 -5.68 -1.13 -14.79
C TRP A 67 -6.41 -1.21 -16.13
N ALA A 68 -5.72 -0.83 -17.18
CA ALA A 68 -6.18 -0.95 -18.58
C ALA A 68 -5.08 -1.52 -19.50
N GLY A 69 -4.05 -2.11 -18.90
CA GLY A 69 -2.93 -2.70 -19.63
C GLY A 69 -3.24 -4.08 -20.21
N PRO A 70 -2.37 -4.59 -21.07
CA PRO A 70 -2.51 -5.93 -21.63
C PRO A 70 -2.15 -7.00 -20.57
N GLY A 71 -2.92 -8.08 -20.53
CA GLY A 71 -2.70 -9.19 -19.59
C GLY A 71 -3.16 -8.89 -18.19
N ARG A 72 -2.43 -9.41 -17.21
CA ARG A 72 -2.71 -9.23 -15.77
C ARG A 72 -1.70 -8.31 -15.12
N LEU A 73 -2.19 -7.45 -14.22
CA LEU A 73 -1.38 -6.74 -13.24
C LEU A 73 -1.01 -7.72 -12.11
N LEU A 74 0.25 -7.73 -11.72
CA LEU A 74 0.70 -8.44 -10.53
C LEU A 74 0.69 -7.49 -9.34
N TYR A 75 0.16 -7.97 -8.22
CA TYR A 75 0.10 -7.21 -6.98
C TYR A 75 0.56 -8.09 -5.82
N THR A 76 1.60 -7.70 -5.10
CA THR A 76 2.05 -8.40 -3.90
C THR A 76 1.85 -7.51 -2.68
N ALA A 77 1.16 -8.01 -1.67
CA ALA A 77 0.93 -7.26 -0.44
C ALA A 77 1.46 -8.01 0.78
N PHE A 78 2.13 -7.27 1.67
CA PHE A 78 2.63 -7.76 2.95
C PHE A 78 1.72 -7.26 4.07
N GLU A 79 1.16 -8.18 4.87
CA GLU A 79 0.21 -7.83 5.92
C GLU A 79 0.46 -8.64 7.20
N ALA A 80 0.79 -7.95 8.28
CA ALA A 80 1.09 -8.59 9.56
C ALA A 80 -0.17 -8.87 10.41
N TYR A 81 -1.21 -8.08 10.21
CA TYR A 81 -2.39 -8.09 11.06
C TYR A 81 -3.68 -8.06 10.24
N PRO A 82 -3.98 -9.13 9.49
CA PRO A 82 -5.13 -9.14 8.59
C PRO A 82 -6.42 -8.81 9.36
N MET A 83 -7.19 -7.90 8.75
CA MET A 83 -8.50 -7.48 9.25
C MET A 83 -9.49 -8.64 9.17
N ALA A 84 -10.48 -8.70 10.06
CA ALA A 84 -11.56 -9.65 9.91
C ALA A 84 -12.37 -9.37 8.64
N ARG A 85 -12.90 -10.43 7.99
CA ARG A 85 -13.66 -10.32 6.73
C ARG A 85 -14.82 -9.34 6.83
N ASP A 86 -15.59 -9.42 7.91
CA ASP A 86 -16.77 -8.57 8.10
C ASP A 86 -16.39 -7.09 8.29
N ASP A 87 -15.28 -6.82 8.97
CA ASP A 87 -14.75 -5.48 9.12
C ASP A 87 -14.23 -4.92 7.79
N MET A 88 -13.57 -5.76 6.99
CA MET A 88 -13.16 -5.40 5.63
C MET A 88 -14.35 -5.08 4.74
N ALA A 89 -15.37 -5.92 4.74
CA ALA A 89 -16.60 -5.69 3.98
C ALA A 89 -17.28 -4.37 4.39
N ARG A 90 -17.37 -4.12 5.69
CA ARG A 90 -17.92 -2.87 6.23
C ARG A 90 -17.09 -1.65 5.83
N ALA A 91 -15.77 -1.73 5.93
CA ALA A 91 -14.86 -0.64 5.59
C ALA A 91 -14.95 -0.28 4.09
N LEU A 92 -14.94 -1.29 3.23
CA LEU A 92 -15.00 -1.12 1.77
C LEU A 92 -16.39 -0.69 1.29
N GLY A 93 -17.46 -1.04 2.01
CA GLY A 93 -18.82 -0.59 1.72
C GLY A 93 -19.03 0.93 1.77
N ALA A 94 -18.09 1.67 2.36
CA ALA A 94 -18.09 3.13 2.35
C ALA A 94 -17.63 3.75 1.01
N PHE A 95 -17.09 2.93 0.08
CA PHE A 95 -16.52 3.40 -1.18
C PHE A 95 -17.24 2.82 -2.39
N PRO A 96 -17.31 3.57 -3.52
CA PRO A 96 -17.87 3.06 -4.78
C PRO A 96 -16.83 2.17 -5.50
N VAL A 97 -16.48 1.03 -4.89
CA VAL A 97 -15.53 0.05 -5.42
C VAL A 97 -16.17 -1.35 -5.44
N GLU A 98 -15.78 -2.17 -6.40
CA GLU A 98 -16.25 -3.56 -6.48
C GLU A 98 -15.47 -4.45 -5.52
N ALA A 99 -15.86 -4.46 -4.25
CA ALA A 99 -15.14 -5.13 -3.17
C ALA A 99 -15.50 -6.62 -3.00
N GLU A 100 -16.65 -7.06 -3.50
CA GLU A 100 -17.20 -8.41 -3.23
C GLU A 100 -16.19 -9.52 -3.51
N ARG A 101 -15.53 -9.48 -4.67
CA ARG A 101 -14.56 -10.51 -5.05
C ARG A 101 -13.35 -10.56 -4.14
N LEU A 102 -12.89 -9.43 -3.62
CA LEU A 102 -11.81 -9.37 -2.64
C LEU A 102 -12.27 -9.98 -1.31
N VAL A 103 -13.41 -9.53 -0.81
CA VAL A 103 -13.97 -9.95 0.48
C VAL A 103 -14.28 -11.45 0.48
N ASP A 104 -14.83 -11.99 -0.60
CA ASP A 104 -15.17 -13.41 -0.71
C ASP A 104 -13.96 -14.33 -0.63
N GLN A 105 -12.81 -13.88 -1.14
CA GLN A 105 -11.57 -14.64 -1.15
C GLN A 105 -10.68 -14.35 0.06
N TRP A 106 -10.98 -13.31 0.84
CA TRP A 106 -10.14 -12.87 1.96
C TRP A 106 -10.15 -13.87 3.14
N PRO A 107 -9.01 -14.18 3.77
CA PRO A 107 -7.64 -13.76 3.49
C PRO A 107 -6.81 -14.84 2.76
N ALA A 108 -7.22 -15.25 1.57
CA ALA A 108 -6.48 -16.23 0.79
C ALA A 108 -5.09 -15.68 0.37
N GLU A 109 -4.09 -16.55 0.33
CA GLU A 109 -2.74 -16.20 -0.13
C GLU A 109 -2.71 -15.69 -1.58
N ARG A 110 -3.69 -16.12 -2.38
CA ARG A 110 -3.90 -15.66 -3.76
C ARG A 110 -5.33 -15.22 -3.94
N ILE A 111 -5.52 -13.99 -4.43
CA ILE A 111 -6.82 -13.38 -4.68
C ILE A 111 -6.88 -12.92 -6.13
N GLU A 112 -7.95 -13.29 -6.82
CA GLU A 112 -8.15 -12.98 -8.23
C GLU A 112 -9.19 -11.87 -8.41
N LEU A 113 -8.75 -10.74 -8.98
CA LEU A 113 -9.63 -9.66 -9.40
C LEU A 113 -9.65 -9.53 -10.93
N PRO A 114 -10.64 -8.85 -11.53
CA PRO A 114 -10.63 -8.59 -12.96
C PRO A 114 -9.35 -7.88 -13.40
N GLY A 115 -8.55 -8.54 -14.24
CA GLY A 115 -7.29 -8.01 -14.75
C GLY A 115 -6.13 -7.97 -13.76
N MET A 116 -6.29 -8.42 -12.52
CA MET A 116 -5.23 -8.38 -11.50
C MET A 116 -5.19 -9.67 -10.67
N GLU A 117 -3.99 -10.10 -10.32
CA GLU A 117 -3.73 -11.16 -9.35
C GLU A 117 -3.01 -10.56 -8.14
N ILE A 118 -3.54 -10.82 -6.94
CA ILE A 118 -2.92 -10.40 -5.68
C ILE A 118 -2.29 -11.62 -5.01
N ALA A 119 -1.01 -11.54 -4.71
CA ALA A 119 -0.32 -12.43 -3.78
C ALA A 119 -0.28 -11.77 -2.40
N LEU A 120 -0.96 -12.38 -1.42
CA LEU A 120 -0.98 -11.91 -0.05
C LEU A 120 0.06 -12.68 0.78
N ILE A 121 1.03 -11.97 1.31
CA ILE A 121 2.08 -12.52 2.18
C ILE A 121 1.76 -12.12 3.62
N LEU A 122 1.28 -13.06 4.41
CA LEU A 122 0.93 -12.84 5.81
C LEU A 122 2.18 -12.95 6.69
N GLY A 123 2.35 -11.98 7.58
CA GLY A 123 3.44 -11.90 8.54
C GLY A 123 4.10 -10.53 8.59
N ASP A 124 5.04 -10.40 9.51
CA ASP A 124 5.83 -9.17 9.63
C ASP A 124 6.69 -8.97 8.38
N ALA A 125 6.55 -7.81 7.75
CA ALA A 125 7.30 -7.49 6.53
C ALA A 125 8.83 -7.51 6.74
N ARG A 126 9.32 -7.28 7.96
CA ARG A 126 10.75 -7.39 8.32
C ARG A 126 11.28 -8.81 8.18
N GLU A 127 10.41 -9.81 8.28
CA GLU A 127 10.74 -11.23 8.17
C GLU A 127 10.36 -11.78 6.79
N THR A 128 9.26 -11.32 6.23
CA THR A 128 8.70 -11.88 5.01
C THR A 128 9.27 -11.26 3.74
N LEU A 129 9.54 -9.95 3.71
CA LEU A 129 10.10 -9.29 2.53
C LEU A 129 11.51 -9.80 2.16
N PRO A 130 12.46 -10.02 3.08
CA PRO A 130 13.77 -10.58 2.72
C PRO A 130 13.72 -11.96 2.05
N ASN A 131 12.62 -12.70 2.25
CA ASN A 131 12.41 -14.02 1.65
C ASN A 131 11.57 -13.99 0.37
N TRP A 132 11.06 -12.82 -0.02
CA TRP A 132 10.31 -12.67 -1.26
C TRP A 132 11.26 -12.66 -2.46
N VAL A 133 10.98 -13.48 -3.47
CA VAL A 133 11.84 -13.61 -4.67
C VAL A 133 11.42 -12.69 -5.83
N GLY A 134 10.45 -11.80 -5.59
CA GLY A 134 9.94 -10.88 -6.59
C GLY A 134 10.64 -9.52 -6.61
N THR A 135 10.34 -8.72 -7.63
CA THR A 135 10.66 -7.29 -7.71
C THR A 135 9.44 -6.51 -8.15
N ALA A 136 9.31 -5.26 -7.67
CA ALA A 136 8.20 -4.39 -7.98
C ALA A 136 8.60 -3.20 -8.87
N ASP A 137 7.75 -2.86 -9.83
CA ASP A 137 7.86 -1.64 -10.62
C ASP A 137 7.38 -0.40 -9.84
N ALA A 138 6.48 -0.62 -8.87
CA ALA A 138 5.96 0.43 -8.01
C ALA A 138 5.70 -0.11 -6.60
N TRP A 139 6.16 0.62 -5.59
CA TRP A 139 5.87 0.34 -4.19
C TRP A 139 4.83 1.30 -3.64
N TYR A 140 3.84 0.75 -2.95
CA TYR A 140 2.95 1.48 -2.06
C TYR A 140 3.45 1.26 -0.64
N LEU A 141 4.15 2.26 -0.09
CA LEU A 141 4.61 2.20 1.30
C LEU A 141 3.51 2.78 2.17
N ASP A 142 2.58 1.89 2.54
CA ASP A 142 1.42 2.19 3.37
C ASP A 142 1.55 1.51 4.74
N GLY A 143 0.63 1.80 5.62
CA GLY A 143 0.59 1.32 6.98
C GLY A 143 0.39 2.45 7.98
N PHE A 144 0.31 2.10 9.25
CA PHE A 144 0.09 3.08 10.31
C PHE A 144 1.26 4.06 10.45
N ALA A 145 0.94 5.27 10.91
CA ALA A 145 1.86 6.39 10.95
C ALA A 145 3.22 6.02 11.60
N PRO A 146 4.35 6.53 11.11
CA PRO A 146 5.68 6.18 11.60
C PRO A 146 5.87 6.36 13.12
N ALA A 147 5.15 7.30 13.72
CA ALA A 147 5.15 7.50 15.17
C ALA A 147 4.35 6.43 15.94
N ARG A 148 3.44 5.71 15.26
CA ARG A 148 2.56 4.68 15.83
C ARG A 148 3.07 3.26 15.54
N ASN A 149 3.72 3.07 14.41
CA ASN A 149 4.29 1.80 13.97
C ASN A 149 5.72 1.99 13.44
N PRO A 150 6.69 2.37 14.29
CA PRO A 150 8.05 2.70 13.84
C PRO A 150 8.76 1.53 13.16
N ASP A 151 8.42 0.30 13.49
CA ASP A 151 9.03 -0.91 12.96
C ASP A 151 8.85 -1.05 11.45
N LEU A 152 7.69 -0.67 10.92
CA LEU A 152 7.40 -0.73 9.48
C LEU A 152 8.20 0.31 8.67
N TRP A 153 8.79 1.30 9.33
CA TRP A 153 9.50 2.42 8.67
C TRP A 153 11.00 2.44 8.99
N GLY A 154 11.52 1.33 9.51
CA GLY A 154 12.94 1.18 9.86
C GLY A 154 13.86 1.17 8.64
N ALA A 155 15.13 1.57 8.84
CA ALA A 155 16.10 1.68 7.75
C ALA A 155 16.37 0.32 7.07
N GLU A 156 16.38 -0.76 7.83
CA GLU A 156 16.60 -2.12 7.31
C GLU A 156 15.48 -2.53 6.36
N LEU A 157 14.22 -2.29 6.74
CA LEU A 157 13.08 -2.60 5.86
C LEU A 157 13.07 -1.71 4.60
N MET A 158 13.44 -0.44 4.71
CA MET A 158 13.56 0.44 3.54
C MET A 158 14.69 0.01 2.60
N ALA A 159 15.76 -0.59 3.12
CA ALA A 159 16.81 -1.19 2.30
C ALA A 159 16.28 -2.45 1.56
N GLU A 160 15.49 -3.30 2.22
CA GLU A 160 14.83 -4.44 1.58
C GLU A 160 13.87 -3.98 0.47
N VAL A 161 13.09 -2.92 0.70
CA VAL A 161 12.24 -2.32 -0.35
C VAL A 161 13.09 -1.95 -1.58
N ALA A 162 14.26 -1.35 -1.39
CA ALA A 162 15.14 -1.01 -2.51
C ALA A 162 15.69 -2.23 -3.24
N LEU A 163 16.11 -3.27 -2.50
CA LEU A 163 16.60 -4.53 -3.08
C LEU A 163 15.52 -5.24 -3.93
N HIS A 164 14.27 -5.09 -3.56
CA HIS A 164 13.11 -5.65 -4.26
C HIS A 164 12.43 -4.65 -5.21
N THR A 165 13.11 -3.58 -5.59
CA THR A 165 12.63 -2.61 -6.59
C THR A 165 13.27 -2.90 -7.94
N ALA A 166 12.45 -3.00 -8.99
CA ALA A 166 12.93 -3.15 -10.36
C ALA A 166 13.73 -1.91 -10.80
N PRO A 167 14.65 -2.02 -11.77
CA PRO A 167 15.29 -0.85 -12.36
C PRO A 167 14.27 0.19 -12.80
N ASP A 168 14.50 1.46 -12.48
CA ASP A 168 13.55 2.57 -12.69
C ASP A 168 12.23 2.44 -11.92
N GLY A 169 12.15 1.52 -10.95
CA GLY A 169 11.00 1.36 -10.07
C GLY A 169 10.80 2.57 -9.16
N THR A 170 9.58 2.75 -8.69
CA THR A 170 9.19 3.92 -7.89
C THR A 170 8.57 3.51 -6.56
N PHE A 171 8.53 4.44 -5.63
CA PHE A 171 7.70 4.31 -4.45
C PHE A 171 6.87 5.56 -4.20
N ALA A 172 5.78 5.40 -3.48
CA ALA A 172 5.01 6.51 -2.92
C ALA A 172 4.50 6.16 -1.53
N THR A 173 4.41 7.19 -0.66
CA THR A 173 3.86 7.09 0.69
C THR A 173 3.23 8.40 1.11
N TYR A 174 2.16 8.32 1.90
CA TYR A 174 1.49 9.49 2.45
C TYR A 174 2.35 10.24 3.48
N THR A 175 3.37 9.59 4.06
CA THR A 175 4.20 10.22 5.10
C THR A 175 5.32 11.07 4.52
N ALA A 176 5.61 12.18 5.17
CA ALA A 176 6.77 13.02 4.89
C ALA A 176 7.77 13.02 6.07
N ALA A 177 7.72 12.01 6.93
CA ALA A 177 8.61 11.89 8.09
C ALA A 177 10.09 11.89 7.68
N GLY A 178 10.89 12.72 8.36
CA GLY A 178 12.28 12.94 7.96
C GLY A 178 13.16 11.69 8.04
N HIS A 179 12.92 10.82 9.04
CA HIS A 179 13.69 9.59 9.19
C HIS A 179 13.37 8.58 8.08
N VAL A 180 12.09 8.44 7.67
CA VAL A 180 11.66 7.59 6.55
C VAL A 180 12.33 8.05 5.24
N ARG A 181 12.25 9.36 4.93
CA ARG A 181 12.89 9.92 3.74
C ARG A 181 14.41 9.69 3.70
N ARG A 182 15.08 9.84 4.86
CA ARG A 182 16.52 9.56 4.96
C ARG A 182 16.85 8.08 4.78
N ALA A 183 16.05 7.19 5.33
CA ALA A 183 16.21 5.74 5.16
C ALA A 183 16.07 5.34 3.68
N LEU A 184 15.03 5.81 2.99
CA LEU A 184 14.83 5.56 1.57
C LEU A 184 15.95 6.15 0.69
N ALA A 185 16.42 7.37 1.01
CA ALA A 185 17.54 7.96 0.30
C ALA A 185 18.86 7.18 0.53
N ALA A 186 19.09 6.70 1.76
CA ALA A 186 20.25 5.86 2.08
C ALA A 186 20.18 4.49 1.40
N ALA A 187 18.98 3.99 1.12
CA ALA A 187 18.73 2.75 0.37
C ALA A 187 18.93 2.91 -1.16
N GLY A 188 19.17 4.14 -1.67
CA GLY A 188 19.48 4.38 -3.08
C GLY A 188 18.41 5.14 -3.86
N PHE A 189 17.22 5.38 -3.29
CA PHE A 189 16.19 6.14 -3.98
C PHE A 189 16.51 7.63 -4.11
N VAL A 190 16.19 8.21 -5.25
CA VAL A 190 16.04 9.67 -5.40
C VAL A 190 14.70 10.06 -4.80
N VAL A 191 14.73 10.71 -3.63
CA VAL A 191 13.55 10.97 -2.79
C VAL A 191 13.07 12.41 -2.94
N GLU A 192 11.78 12.58 -3.23
CA GLU A 192 11.13 13.88 -3.36
C GLU A 192 10.04 14.05 -2.30
N ARG A 193 9.98 15.24 -1.68
CA ARG A 193 8.88 15.68 -0.87
C ARG A 193 7.96 16.54 -1.73
N VAL A 194 6.73 16.10 -1.93
CA VAL A 194 5.74 16.77 -2.78
C VAL A 194 4.47 17.12 -2.00
N PRO A 195 3.54 17.91 -2.55
CA PRO A 195 2.26 18.18 -1.89
C PRO A 195 1.51 16.88 -1.56
N GLY A 196 1.00 16.79 -0.33
CA GLY A 196 0.19 15.67 0.14
C GLY A 196 -1.29 15.84 -0.21
N TYR A 197 -2.13 14.99 0.38
CA TYR A 197 -3.58 15.03 0.19
C TYR A 197 -4.30 15.48 1.47
N GLY A 198 -5.40 16.22 1.30
CA GLY A 198 -6.26 16.67 2.39
C GLY A 198 -5.50 17.51 3.43
N LEU A 199 -5.55 17.09 4.68
CA LEU A 199 -4.82 17.76 5.79
C LEU A 199 -3.33 17.46 5.82
N LYS A 200 -2.87 16.46 5.09
CA LYS A 200 -1.44 16.10 5.00
C LYS A 200 -0.74 17.04 4.03
N ARG A 201 -0.04 18.04 4.57
CA ARG A 201 0.64 19.08 3.79
C ARG A 201 1.62 18.53 2.75
N HIS A 202 2.29 17.43 3.06
CA HIS A 202 3.29 16.80 2.21
C HIS A 202 3.19 15.29 2.26
N MET A 203 3.55 14.67 1.15
CA MET A 203 3.81 13.25 0.99
C MET A 203 5.23 13.03 0.45
N THR A 204 5.64 11.78 0.32
CA THR A 204 6.94 11.42 -0.23
C THR A 204 6.76 10.46 -1.40
N ARG A 205 7.56 10.65 -2.44
CA ARG A 205 7.73 9.71 -3.55
C ARG A 205 9.20 9.61 -3.92
N GLY A 206 9.54 8.60 -4.70
CA GLY A 206 10.91 8.49 -5.21
C GLY A 206 11.05 7.43 -6.27
N ARG A 207 12.27 7.33 -6.81
CA ARG A 207 12.64 6.40 -7.87
C ARG A 207 14.03 5.84 -7.58
N LEU A 208 14.22 4.56 -7.87
CA LEU A 208 15.51 3.87 -7.77
C LEU A 208 16.34 4.08 -9.03
#